data_6d4514dbb6cc8d62785f840266b1698d
#
_entry.id   6d4514dbb6cc8d62785f840266b1698d
#
_cell.length_a   1.000
_cell.length_b   1.000
_cell.length_c   1.000
_cell.angle_alpha   90.00
_cell.angle_beta   90.00
_cell.angle_gamma   90.00
#
_symmetry.space_group_name_H-M   'P 1'
#
loop_
_entity.id
_entity.type
_entity.pdbx_description
1 polymer ?
#
loop_
_entity_poly.entity_id
_entity_poly.type
_entity_poly.pdbx_seq_one_letter_code
_entity_poly.pdbx_strand_id
1 'polypeptide(L)'
;MRSLNDRGVRVELDAVIATDDMHSASNVYVKNQRKTCEALGIAYRLHQMSGSAGYDEIAGRVLLLSNDPDVTAIMVHLPLPEAVDSYKVQSLIAPAKDVEGVNPANIGNIVYGRKSLAPCTALAVMRLIESTGVDLKGKRALVVGASNIVGKPIAVMLMRPEATVLSTNKHTAGLPALAREADVLIAAAGVPKLVTAEWVKPGAVVIDVGIHRVEVDDGEGGTKRVTVGDVDAESVGPVAGFLSPVPGGVGPATVAMLLENTVAAAERAMP
;
A
#
# COMPACT_ATOMS: atom_id res chain seq x y z
N MET A 1 -2.84 20.18 -6.39
CA MET A 1 -1.75 21.08 -5.92
C MET A 1 -1.87 22.52 -6.43
N ARG A 2 -1.76 22.80 -7.74
CA ARG A 2 -1.81 24.21 -8.23
C ARG A 2 -3.05 24.96 -7.72
N SER A 3 -4.24 24.39 -7.86
CA SER A 3 -5.50 25.01 -7.38
C SER A 3 -5.54 25.25 -5.86
N LEU A 4 -4.88 24.42 -5.05
CA LEU A 4 -4.77 24.59 -3.61
C LEU A 4 -3.81 25.72 -3.25
N ASN A 5 -2.64 25.76 -3.91
CA ASN A 5 -1.65 26.82 -3.73
C ASN A 5 -2.22 28.19 -4.12
N ASP A 6 -2.97 28.26 -5.25
CA ASP A 6 -3.64 29.50 -5.71
C ASP A 6 -4.70 30.01 -4.70
N ARG A 7 -5.25 29.10 -3.90
CA ARG A 7 -6.20 29.40 -2.80
C ARG A 7 -5.54 29.63 -1.45
N GLY A 8 -4.20 29.62 -1.38
CA GLY A 8 -3.43 29.78 -0.17
C GLY A 8 -3.50 28.58 0.80
N VAL A 9 -3.94 27.41 0.33
CA VAL A 9 -4.02 26.20 1.16
C VAL A 9 -2.65 25.52 1.21
N ARG A 10 -2.08 25.47 2.39
CA ARG A 10 -0.86 24.72 2.67
C ARG A 10 -1.18 23.22 2.77
N VAL A 11 -0.59 22.42 1.91
CA VAL A 11 -0.67 20.95 2.01
C VAL A 11 0.57 20.45 2.74
N GLU A 12 0.37 19.76 3.85
CA GLU A 12 1.43 19.25 4.70
C GLU A 12 1.17 17.79 5.10
N LEU A 13 2.21 16.96 5.03
CA LEU A 13 2.22 15.58 5.49
C LEU A 13 3.06 15.46 6.75
N ASP A 14 2.42 15.16 7.87
CA ASP A 14 3.04 14.84 9.14
C ASP A 14 3.28 13.33 9.25
N ALA A 15 4.53 12.91 9.25
CA ALA A 15 4.93 11.51 9.30
C ALA A 15 5.56 11.17 10.65
N VAL A 16 5.03 10.17 11.35
CA VAL A 16 5.57 9.67 12.61
C VAL A 16 6.41 8.42 12.34
N ILE A 17 7.62 8.37 12.89
CA ILE A 17 8.51 7.21 12.83
C ILE A 17 9.11 6.94 14.21
N ALA A 18 9.16 5.68 14.63
CA ALA A 18 9.79 5.25 15.86
C ALA A 18 10.93 4.27 15.56
N THR A 19 12.14 4.77 15.42
CA THR A 19 13.35 3.97 15.16
C THR A 19 14.61 4.75 15.46
N ASP A 20 15.62 4.06 15.99
CA ASP A 20 16.97 4.58 16.21
C ASP A 20 17.94 4.21 15.06
N ASP A 21 17.52 3.27 14.18
CA ASP A 21 18.31 2.85 13.02
C ASP A 21 18.15 3.82 11.84
N MET A 22 19.15 4.71 11.69
CA MET A 22 19.21 5.70 10.60
C MET A 22 19.35 5.08 9.20
N HIS A 23 19.71 3.80 9.11
CA HIS A 23 19.88 3.06 7.85
C HIS A 23 18.72 2.07 7.60
N SER A 24 17.70 2.05 8.46
CA SER A 24 16.53 1.20 8.29
C SER A 24 15.85 1.45 6.94
N ALA A 25 15.16 0.43 6.45
CA ALA A 25 14.33 0.55 5.25
C ALA A 25 13.31 1.69 5.38
N SER A 26 12.76 1.89 6.58
CA SER A 26 11.83 2.98 6.89
C SER A 26 12.49 4.36 6.72
N ASN A 27 13.73 4.57 7.17
CA ASN A 27 14.43 5.84 6.98
C ASN A 27 14.79 6.13 5.52
N VAL A 28 15.11 5.10 4.72
CA VAL A 28 15.28 5.25 3.27
C VAL A 28 13.95 5.67 2.62
N TYR A 29 12.85 5.06 3.04
CA TYR A 29 11.52 5.40 2.55
C TYR A 29 11.13 6.84 2.91
N VAL A 30 11.37 7.28 4.16
CA VAL A 30 11.18 8.66 4.63
C VAL A 30 11.92 9.68 3.76
N LYS A 31 13.21 9.43 3.45
CA LYS A 31 14.02 10.32 2.60
C LYS A 31 13.43 10.47 1.20
N ASN A 32 13.03 9.35 0.59
CA ASN A 32 12.41 9.35 -0.74
C ASN A 32 11.06 10.05 -0.73
N GLN A 33 10.23 9.80 0.28
CA GLN A 33 8.93 10.41 0.44
C GLN A 33 9.03 11.93 0.62
N ARG A 34 9.94 12.39 1.50
CA ARG A 34 10.23 13.83 1.68
C ARG A 34 10.59 14.48 0.35
N LYS A 35 11.56 13.91 -0.39
CA LYS A 35 12.00 14.42 -1.69
C LYS A 35 10.83 14.53 -2.69
N THR A 36 9.94 13.54 -2.69
CA THR A 36 8.78 13.55 -3.59
C THR A 36 7.75 14.60 -3.16
N CYS A 37 7.49 14.75 -1.86
CA CYS A 37 6.64 15.81 -1.33
C CYS A 37 7.16 17.20 -1.72
N GLU A 38 8.44 17.45 -1.48
CA GLU A 38 9.10 18.72 -1.82
C GLU A 38 8.99 19.05 -3.32
N ALA A 39 9.23 18.07 -4.18
CA ALA A 39 9.10 18.23 -5.64
C ALA A 39 7.68 18.59 -6.09
N LEU A 40 6.67 18.24 -5.32
CA LEU A 40 5.25 18.53 -5.57
C LEU A 40 4.74 19.76 -4.82
N GLY A 41 5.58 20.43 -4.01
CA GLY A 41 5.18 21.54 -3.17
C GLY A 41 4.32 21.13 -1.97
N ILE A 42 4.43 19.89 -1.51
CA ILE A 42 3.83 19.39 -0.27
C ILE A 42 4.86 19.55 0.84
N ALA A 43 4.50 20.24 1.92
CA ALA A 43 5.37 20.33 3.10
C ALA A 43 5.43 18.94 3.78
N TYR A 44 6.64 18.57 4.25
CA TYR A 44 6.85 17.28 4.90
C TYR A 44 7.47 17.49 6.28
N ARG A 45 6.74 17.11 7.33
CA ARG A 45 7.22 17.18 8.70
C ARG A 45 7.42 15.79 9.27
N LEU A 46 8.65 15.48 9.69
CA LEU A 46 8.98 14.21 10.31
C LEU A 46 8.99 14.35 11.84
N HIS A 47 8.20 13.50 12.49
CA HIS A 47 8.18 13.34 13.94
C HIS A 47 8.94 12.07 14.29
N GLN A 48 10.24 12.24 14.56
CA GLN A 48 11.11 11.12 14.93
C GLN A 48 10.99 10.84 16.42
N MET A 49 10.78 9.57 16.75
CA MET A 49 10.72 9.05 18.11
C MET A 49 11.75 7.96 18.30
N SER A 50 12.13 7.67 19.55
CA SER A 50 13.05 6.57 19.84
C SER A 50 12.51 5.22 19.39
N GLY A 51 13.39 4.32 18.95
CA GLY A 51 13.06 2.93 18.69
C GLY A 51 12.63 2.14 19.92
N SER A 52 12.84 2.70 21.11
CA SER A 52 12.35 2.18 22.41
C SER A 52 11.07 2.86 22.92
N ALA A 53 10.49 3.79 22.13
CA ALA A 53 9.28 4.52 22.53
C ALA A 53 8.12 3.55 22.81
N GLY A 54 7.44 3.77 23.94
CA GLY A 54 6.27 2.99 24.34
C GLY A 54 4.99 3.44 23.64
N TYR A 55 3.92 2.66 23.88
CA TYR A 55 2.59 2.98 23.32
C TYR A 55 2.13 4.39 23.67
N ASP A 56 2.19 4.77 24.94
CA ASP A 56 1.65 6.07 25.40
C ASP A 56 2.38 7.27 24.76
N GLU A 57 3.67 7.15 24.52
CA GLU A 57 4.48 8.18 23.88
C GLU A 57 4.10 8.36 22.41
N ILE A 58 4.01 7.24 21.67
CA ILE A 58 3.64 7.25 20.24
C ILE A 58 2.17 7.68 20.08
N ALA A 59 1.27 7.11 20.89
CA ALA A 59 -0.14 7.44 20.90
C ALA A 59 -0.37 8.93 21.24
N GLY A 60 0.34 9.45 22.24
CA GLY A 60 0.31 10.87 22.61
C GLY A 60 0.71 11.78 21.45
N ARG A 61 1.78 11.43 20.71
CA ARG A 61 2.20 12.19 19.51
C ARG A 61 1.12 12.16 18.43
N VAL A 62 0.56 11.00 18.13
CA VAL A 62 -0.49 10.85 17.13
C VAL A 62 -1.75 11.61 17.51
N LEU A 63 -2.16 11.57 18.79
CA LEU A 63 -3.32 12.33 19.28
C LEU A 63 -3.12 13.85 19.19
N LEU A 64 -1.93 14.36 19.52
CA LEU A 64 -1.61 15.78 19.36
C LEU A 64 -1.78 16.21 17.90
N LEU A 65 -1.22 15.47 16.96
CA LEU A 65 -1.36 15.76 15.51
C LEU A 65 -2.81 15.62 15.04
N SER A 66 -3.51 14.61 15.52
CA SER A 66 -4.91 14.36 15.15
C SER A 66 -5.85 15.49 15.55
N ASN A 67 -5.59 16.12 16.71
CA ASN A 67 -6.42 17.20 17.26
C ASN A 67 -5.94 18.61 16.85
N ASP A 68 -4.77 18.73 16.24
CA ASP A 68 -4.25 20.02 15.76
C ASP A 68 -4.99 20.44 14.48
N PRO A 69 -5.72 21.56 14.45
CA PRO A 69 -6.46 22.02 13.28
C PRO A 69 -5.55 22.35 12.07
N ASP A 70 -4.29 22.68 12.33
CA ASP A 70 -3.33 23.02 11.28
C ASP A 70 -2.72 21.79 10.57
N VAL A 71 -2.86 20.59 11.16
CA VAL A 71 -2.42 19.34 10.58
C VAL A 71 -3.50 18.77 9.65
N THR A 72 -3.16 18.55 8.38
CA THR A 72 -4.11 18.06 7.36
C THR A 72 -3.95 16.59 7.01
N ALA A 73 -2.74 16.04 7.12
CA ALA A 73 -2.44 14.68 6.75
C ALA A 73 -1.44 14.03 7.72
N ILE A 74 -1.74 12.81 8.15
CA ILE A 74 -0.92 12.05 9.11
C ILE A 74 -0.66 10.66 8.55
N MET A 75 0.58 10.21 8.67
CA MET A 75 0.93 8.80 8.50
C MET A 75 1.84 8.30 9.62
N VAL A 76 1.81 7.00 9.87
CA VAL A 76 2.66 6.33 10.86
C VAL A 76 3.48 5.25 10.17
N HIS A 77 4.79 5.44 10.10
CA HIS A 77 5.69 4.46 9.51
C HIS A 77 5.74 3.16 10.31
N LEU A 78 5.62 2.05 9.61
CA LEU A 78 5.78 0.71 10.16
C LEU A 78 7.17 0.13 9.78
N PRO A 79 7.73 -0.78 10.59
CA PRO A 79 7.15 -1.27 11.85
C PRO A 79 7.28 -0.29 13.01
N LEU A 80 6.37 -0.37 13.97
CA LEU A 80 6.52 0.22 15.30
C LEU A 80 7.35 -0.73 16.20
N PRO A 81 7.85 -0.25 17.36
CA PRO A 81 8.47 -1.13 18.35
C PRO A 81 7.58 -2.32 18.69
N GLU A 82 8.18 -3.51 18.89
CA GLU A 82 7.47 -4.79 19.02
C GLU A 82 6.34 -4.80 20.06
N ALA A 83 6.54 -4.08 21.18
CA ALA A 83 5.54 -3.96 22.24
C ALA A 83 4.37 -3.04 21.90
N VAL A 84 4.39 -2.34 20.74
CA VAL A 84 3.39 -1.35 20.37
C VAL A 84 2.45 -1.90 19.30
N ASP A 85 1.17 -2.02 19.67
CA ASP A 85 0.12 -2.44 18.74
C ASP A 85 -0.16 -1.33 17.72
N SER A 86 0.26 -1.56 16.47
CA SER A 86 0.09 -0.62 15.37
C SER A 86 -1.37 -0.29 15.07
N TYR A 87 -2.28 -1.25 15.24
CA TYR A 87 -3.72 -1.04 15.05
C TYR A 87 -4.25 0.00 16.03
N LYS A 88 -3.86 -0.09 17.32
CA LYS A 88 -4.28 0.86 18.33
C LYS A 88 -3.79 2.28 18.03
N VAL A 89 -2.51 2.39 17.60
CA VAL A 89 -1.92 3.69 17.23
C VAL A 89 -2.62 4.27 16.00
N GLN A 90 -2.76 3.50 14.92
CA GLN A 90 -3.40 3.94 13.69
C GLN A 90 -4.87 4.32 13.88
N SER A 91 -5.57 3.67 14.83
CA SER A 91 -6.96 4.00 15.18
C SER A 91 -7.14 5.37 15.85
N LEU A 92 -6.06 5.98 16.35
CA LEU A 92 -6.07 7.33 16.95
C LEU A 92 -5.96 8.45 15.90
N ILE A 93 -5.56 8.14 14.69
CA ILE A 93 -5.52 9.13 13.62
C ILE A 93 -6.95 9.52 13.27
N ALA A 94 -7.26 10.81 13.23
CA ALA A 94 -8.57 11.27 12.77
C ALA A 94 -8.83 10.76 11.32
N PRO A 95 -9.98 10.13 11.02
CA PRO A 95 -10.23 9.53 9.72
C PRO A 95 -10.04 10.48 8.53
N ALA A 96 -10.30 11.78 8.72
CA ALA A 96 -10.10 12.79 7.69
C ALA A 96 -8.63 13.10 7.39
N LYS A 97 -7.72 12.78 8.34
CA LYS A 97 -6.27 13.04 8.25
C LYS A 97 -5.46 11.76 7.99
N ASP A 98 -6.09 10.59 8.03
CA ASP A 98 -5.46 9.27 7.82
C ASP A 98 -5.19 9.03 6.33
N VAL A 99 -4.06 9.52 5.85
CA VAL A 99 -3.74 9.43 4.40
C VAL A 99 -3.28 8.05 3.95
N GLU A 100 -2.97 7.16 4.88
CA GLU A 100 -2.73 5.74 4.57
C GLU A 100 -4.04 4.95 4.43
N GLY A 101 -5.18 5.52 4.90
CA GLY A 101 -6.50 4.90 4.82
C GLY A 101 -6.68 3.65 5.69
N VAL A 102 -5.91 3.54 6.77
CA VAL A 102 -5.83 2.34 7.64
C VAL A 102 -6.69 2.45 8.90
N ASN A 103 -7.22 3.65 9.20
CA ASN A 103 -8.14 3.83 10.31
C ASN A 103 -9.40 2.97 10.11
N PRO A 104 -9.92 2.30 11.16
CA PRO A 104 -11.10 1.44 11.05
C PRO A 104 -12.34 2.11 10.43
N ALA A 105 -12.55 3.41 10.64
CA ALA A 105 -13.65 4.14 10.02
C ALA A 105 -13.45 4.26 8.49
N ASN A 106 -12.23 4.50 8.03
CA ASN A 106 -11.89 4.54 6.60
C ASN A 106 -12.06 3.15 5.96
N ILE A 107 -11.59 2.10 6.61
CA ILE A 107 -11.81 0.71 6.16
C ILE A 107 -13.32 0.38 6.10
N GLY A 108 -14.09 0.77 7.11
CA GLY A 108 -15.55 0.60 7.11
C GLY A 108 -16.22 1.32 5.93
N ASN A 109 -15.78 2.54 5.61
CA ASN A 109 -16.29 3.30 4.48
C ASN A 109 -16.05 2.60 3.13
N ILE A 110 -14.93 1.90 2.95
CA ILE A 110 -14.67 1.13 1.72
C ILE A 110 -15.71 0.02 1.58
N VAL A 111 -16.02 -0.70 2.67
CA VAL A 111 -17.02 -1.77 2.67
C VAL A 111 -18.40 -1.24 2.27
N TYR A 112 -18.76 -0.05 2.76
CA TYR A 112 -20.04 0.60 2.40
C TYR A 112 -20.00 1.32 1.04
N GLY A 113 -18.89 1.28 0.31
CA GLY A 113 -18.73 2.00 -0.96
C GLY A 113 -18.77 3.53 -0.83
N ARG A 114 -18.51 4.06 0.38
CA ARG A 114 -18.52 5.50 0.64
C ARG A 114 -17.19 6.15 0.28
N LYS A 115 -17.24 7.42 -0.13
CA LYS A 115 -16.03 8.20 -0.42
C LYS A 115 -15.27 8.48 0.88
N SER A 116 -14.05 7.93 1.00
CA SER A 116 -13.13 8.17 2.12
C SER A 116 -11.68 8.12 1.62
N LEU A 117 -10.73 8.39 2.52
CA LEU A 117 -9.35 8.00 2.28
C LEU A 117 -9.29 6.47 2.34
N ALA A 118 -8.60 5.84 1.40
CA ALA A 118 -8.54 4.39 1.29
C ALA A 118 -7.08 3.90 1.34
N PRO A 119 -6.80 2.63 1.68
CA PRO A 119 -5.45 2.11 1.77
C PRO A 119 -4.67 2.32 0.47
N CYS A 120 -3.52 2.99 0.58
CA CYS A 120 -2.73 3.42 -0.56
C CYS A 120 -2.33 2.26 -1.48
N THR A 121 -1.93 1.11 -0.91
CA THR A 121 -1.59 -0.08 -1.70
C THR A 121 -2.81 -0.64 -2.45
N ALA A 122 -3.98 -0.64 -1.82
CA ALA A 122 -5.20 -1.10 -2.49
C ALA A 122 -5.60 -0.15 -3.62
N LEU A 123 -5.50 1.17 -3.40
CA LEU A 123 -5.70 2.16 -4.47
C LEU A 123 -4.72 1.97 -5.62
N ALA A 124 -3.44 1.72 -5.33
CA ALA A 124 -2.42 1.47 -6.35
C ALA A 124 -2.74 0.24 -7.19
N VAL A 125 -3.16 -0.86 -6.56
CA VAL A 125 -3.60 -2.07 -7.26
C VAL A 125 -4.79 -1.78 -8.17
N MET A 126 -5.81 -1.07 -7.67
CA MET A 126 -6.97 -0.70 -8.49
C MET A 126 -6.58 0.19 -9.68
N ARG A 127 -5.70 1.18 -9.50
CA ARG A 127 -5.18 2.02 -10.59
C ARG A 127 -4.42 1.24 -11.65
N LEU A 128 -3.59 0.26 -11.23
CA LEU A 128 -2.89 -0.60 -12.17
C LEU A 128 -3.86 -1.48 -12.96
N ILE A 129 -4.88 -2.05 -12.31
CA ILE A 129 -5.92 -2.82 -13.01
C ILE A 129 -6.68 -1.93 -14.00
N GLU A 130 -7.12 -0.74 -13.58
CA GLU A 130 -7.77 0.24 -14.46
C GLU A 130 -6.93 0.57 -15.69
N SER A 131 -5.61 0.71 -15.53
CA SER A 131 -4.69 1.03 -16.63
C SER A 131 -4.60 -0.06 -17.71
N THR A 132 -4.99 -1.30 -17.38
CA THR A 132 -5.04 -2.40 -18.37
C THR A 132 -6.27 -2.34 -19.28
N GLY A 133 -7.27 -1.52 -18.93
CA GLY A 133 -8.54 -1.45 -19.64
C GLY A 133 -9.47 -2.66 -19.42
N VAL A 134 -9.14 -3.57 -18.51
CA VAL A 134 -10.01 -4.71 -18.21
C VAL A 134 -11.31 -4.26 -17.54
N ASP A 135 -12.45 -4.66 -18.09
CA ASP A 135 -13.73 -4.52 -17.41
C ASP A 135 -13.86 -5.63 -16.34
N LEU A 136 -13.95 -5.22 -15.07
CA LEU A 136 -14.03 -6.12 -13.92
C LEU A 136 -15.43 -6.73 -13.74
N LYS A 137 -16.45 -6.19 -14.38
CA LYS A 137 -17.82 -6.67 -14.23
C LYS A 137 -17.94 -8.14 -14.63
N GLY A 138 -18.38 -8.98 -13.67
CA GLY A 138 -18.54 -10.43 -13.86
C GLY A 138 -17.22 -11.22 -13.98
N LYS A 139 -16.03 -10.56 -13.89
CA LYS A 139 -14.74 -11.23 -13.89
C LYS A 139 -14.46 -11.91 -12.57
N ARG A 140 -13.66 -12.96 -12.61
CA ARG A 140 -13.12 -13.62 -11.42
C ARG A 140 -11.80 -12.95 -11.02
N ALA A 141 -11.78 -12.37 -9.84
CA ALA A 141 -10.59 -11.78 -9.23
C ALA A 141 -10.15 -12.62 -8.04
N LEU A 142 -8.90 -13.05 -8.02
CA LEU A 142 -8.34 -13.81 -6.92
C LEU A 142 -7.23 -13.01 -6.23
N VAL A 143 -7.34 -12.87 -4.91
CA VAL A 143 -6.35 -12.22 -4.05
C VAL A 143 -5.63 -13.27 -3.22
N VAL A 144 -4.35 -13.48 -3.51
CA VAL A 144 -3.46 -14.39 -2.79
C VAL A 144 -2.84 -13.64 -1.63
N GLY A 145 -3.34 -13.90 -0.41
CA GLY A 145 -2.96 -13.21 0.81
C GLY A 145 -4.06 -12.30 1.33
N ALA A 146 -4.47 -12.49 2.58
CA ALA A 146 -5.60 -11.81 3.22
C ALA A 146 -5.17 -10.97 4.43
N SER A 147 -4.08 -10.20 4.29
CA SER A 147 -3.62 -9.28 5.33
C SER A 147 -4.62 -8.13 5.55
N ASN A 148 -4.66 -7.59 6.78
CA ASN A 148 -5.64 -6.57 7.16
C ASN A 148 -5.48 -5.25 6.40
N ILE A 149 -4.23 -4.88 6.05
CA ILE A 149 -3.92 -3.58 5.45
C ILE A 149 -3.70 -3.64 3.93
N VAL A 150 -3.62 -4.85 3.33
CA VAL A 150 -3.40 -5.03 1.89
C VAL A 150 -4.47 -5.93 1.28
N GLY A 151 -4.43 -7.24 1.53
CA GLY A 151 -5.25 -8.20 0.80
C GLY A 151 -6.75 -8.04 1.01
N LYS A 152 -7.19 -7.85 2.27
CA LYS A 152 -8.61 -7.62 2.58
C LYS A 152 -9.16 -6.33 1.95
N PRO A 153 -8.50 -5.16 2.08
CA PRO A 153 -8.94 -3.94 1.40
C PRO A 153 -9.02 -4.10 -0.13
N ILE A 154 -8.03 -4.74 -0.76
CA ILE A 154 -8.05 -5.02 -2.21
C ILE A 154 -9.28 -5.88 -2.57
N ALA A 155 -9.51 -6.96 -1.83
CA ALA A 155 -10.65 -7.84 -2.08
C ALA A 155 -11.99 -7.09 -2.00
N VAL A 156 -12.16 -6.25 -0.99
CA VAL A 156 -13.37 -5.42 -0.83
C VAL A 156 -13.51 -4.42 -1.98
N MET A 157 -12.43 -3.75 -2.37
CA MET A 157 -12.45 -2.76 -3.46
C MET A 157 -12.79 -3.39 -4.81
N LEU A 158 -12.37 -4.63 -5.07
CA LEU A 158 -12.70 -5.38 -6.28
C LEU A 158 -14.18 -5.79 -6.37
N MET A 159 -14.90 -5.87 -5.25
CA MET A 159 -16.34 -6.15 -5.26
C MET A 159 -17.16 -4.98 -5.80
N ARG A 160 -16.67 -3.74 -5.67
CA ARG A 160 -17.41 -2.55 -6.10
C ARG A 160 -17.65 -2.49 -7.62
N PRO A 161 -16.69 -2.82 -8.50
CA PRO A 161 -16.90 -2.94 -9.94
C PRO A 161 -17.54 -4.28 -10.34
N GLU A 162 -18.26 -4.93 -9.42
CA GLU A 162 -19.05 -6.16 -9.64
C GLU A 162 -18.21 -7.38 -10.08
N ALA A 163 -16.93 -7.47 -9.63
CA ALA A 163 -16.14 -8.67 -9.79
C ALA A 163 -16.56 -9.76 -8.80
N THR A 164 -16.43 -11.03 -9.21
CA THR A 164 -16.50 -12.18 -8.30
C THR A 164 -15.15 -12.34 -7.63
N VAL A 165 -15.05 -12.12 -6.32
CA VAL A 165 -13.78 -12.05 -5.60
C VAL A 165 -13.56 -13.29 -4.74
N LEU A 166 -12.40 -13.93 -4.90
CA LEU A 166 -11.88 -14.97 -4.03
C LEU A 166 -10.72 -14.38 -3.21
N SER A 167 -10.89 -14.30 -1.90
CA SER A 167 -9.82 -13.91 -0.96
C SER A 167 -9.24 -15.18 -0.33
N THR A 168 -7.94 -15.40 -0.49
CA THR A 168 -7.27 -16.64 -0.10
C THR A 168 -6.12 -16.40 0.88
N ASN A 169 -5.71 -17.45 1.55
CA ASN A 169 -4.62 -17.44 2.52
C ASN A 169 -3.85 -18.77 2.50
N LYS A 170 -2.81 -18.89 3.34
CA LYS A 170 -1.95 -20.08 3.41
C LYS A 170 -2.65 -21.42 3.73
N HIS A 171 -3.90 -21.37 4.19
CA HIS A 171 -4.70 -22.56 4.50
C HIS A 171 -5.70 -22.90 3.38
N THR A 172 -5.74 -22.12 2.29
CA THR A 172 -6.65 -22.36 1.17
C THR A 172 -6.20 -23.59 0.39
N ALA A 173 -7.05 -24.63 0.38
CA ALA A 173 -6.78 -25.85 -0.36
C ALA A 173 -6.91 -25.59 -1.88
N GLY A 174 -6.05 -26.23 -2.68
CA GLY A 174 -6.11 -26.18 -4.14
C GLY A 174 -5.86 -24.78 -4.74
N LEU A 175 -5.14 -23.91 -4.03
CA LEU A 175 -4.91 -22.54 -4.43
C LEU A 175 -4.41 -22.36 -5.89
N PRO A 176 -3.47 -23.18 -6.41
CA PRO A 176 -3.06 -23.08 -7.82
C PRO A 176 -4.22 -23.32 -8.82
N ALA A 177 -5.12 -24.24 -8.49
CA ALA A 177 -6.27 -24.52 -9.35
C ALA A 177 -7.27 -23.34 -9.37
N LEU A 178 -7.54 -22.74 -8.21
CA LEU A 178 -8.37 -21.54 -8.11
C LEU A 178 -7.75 -20.36 -8.87
N ALA A 179 -6.41 -20.22 -8.80
CA ALA A 179 -5.69 -19.14 -9.46
C ALA A 179 -5.78 -19.23 -10.99
N ARG A 180 -5.74 -20.44 -11.56
CA ARG A 180 -5.91 -20.66 -13.00
C ARG A 180 -7.28 -20.26 -13.55
N GLU A 181 -8.27 -20.08 -12.71
CA GLU A 181 -9.61 -19.64 -13.13
C GLU A 181 -9.75 -18.11 -13.08
N ALA A 182 -8.80 -17.40 -12.47
CA ALA A 182 -8.88 -15.97 -12.26
C ALA A 182 -8.54 -15.18 -13.55
N ASP A 183 -9.41 -14.23 -13.90
CA ASP A 183 -9.15 -13.23 -14.94
C ASP A 183 -8.19 -12.14 -14.45
N VAL A 184 -8.24 -11.87 -13.13
CA VAL A 184 -7.36 -10.93 -12.43
C VAL A 184 -6.79 -11.62 -11.19
N LEU A 185 -5.47 -11.69 -11.09
CA LEU A 185 -4.76 -12.30 -9.99
C LEU A 185 -3.89 -11.28 -9.27
N ILE A 186 -4.12 -11.11 -7.98
CA ILE A 186 -3.33 -10.22 -7.13
C ILE A 186 -2.48 -11.07 -6.18
N ALA A 187 -1.16 -10.98 -6.31
CA ALA A 187 -0.21 -11.66 -5.43
C ALA A 187 0.23 -10.73 -4.30
N ALA A 188 -0.24 -11.02 -3.08
CA ALA A 188 0.02 -10.26 -1.86
C ALA A 188 0.25 -11.21 -0.66
N ALA A 189 0.94 -12.34 -0.91
CA ALA A 189 1.20 -13.39 0.07
C ALA A 189 2.43 -13.10 0.95
N GLY A 190 3.33 -12.24 0.51
CA GLY A 190 4.60 -11.99 1.20
C GLY A 190 5.59 -13.15 1.07
N VAL A 191 5.50 -13.94 0.00
CA VAL A 191 6.37 -15.09 -0.28
C VAL A 191 7.02 -14.92 -1.65
N PRO A 192 8.37 -14.80 -1.72
CA PRO A 192 9.07 -14.58 -2.98
C PRO A 192 8.76 -15.66 -4.01
N LYS A 193 8.42 -15.23 -5.23
CA LYS A 193 8.20 -16.10 -6.39
C LYS A 193 7.20 -17.26 -6.19
N LEU A 194 6.23 -17.09 -5.28
CA LEU A 194 5.20 -18.08 -4.99
C LEU A 194 4.33 -18.40 -6.21
N VAL A 195 3.95 -17.37 -6.96
CA VAL A 195 3.08 -17.49 -8.14
C VAL A 195 3.92 -17.77 -9.36
N THR A 196 3.76 -18.96 -9.92
CA THR A 196 4.43 -19.39 -11.17
C THR A 196 3.46 -19.42 -12.34
N ALA A 197 3.96 -19.66 -13.55
CA ALA A 197 3.14 -19.80 -14.77
C ALA A 197 1.96 -20.77 -14.60
N GLU A 198 2.17 -21.85 -13.85
CA GLU A 198 1.15 -22.86 -13.61
C GLU A 198 -0.08 -22.36 -12.83
N TRP A 199 0.03 -21.21 -12.15
CA TRP A 199 -1.06 -20.59 -11.40
C TRP A 199 -1.87 -19.62 -12.26
N VAL A 200 -1.35 -19.22 -13.42
CA VAL A 200 -1.89 -18.09 -14.17
C VAL A 200 -2.74 -18.58 -15.35
N LYS A 201 -3.96 -18.09 -15.43
CA LYS A 201 -4.80 -18.24 -16.62
C LYS A 201 -4.16 -17.47 -17.78
N PRO A 202 -3.97 -18.09 -18.96
CA PRO A 202 -3.44 -17.39 -20.13
C PRO A 202 -4.22 -16.10 -20.43
N GLY A 203 -3.50 -14.99 -20.56
CA GLY A 203 -4.08 -13.68 -20.81
C GLY A 203 -4.63 -12.95 -19.56
N ALA A 204 -4.49 -13.50 -18.35
CA ALA A 204 -4.93 -12.85 -17.12
C ALA A 204 -4.13 -11.58 -16.81
N VAL A 205 -4.77 -10.65 -16.10
CA VAL A 205 -4.09 -9.51 -15.47
C VAL A 205 -3.48 -9.99 -14.15
N VAL A 206 -2.16 -9.84 -14.00
CA VAL A 206 -1.42 -10.22 -12.78
C VAL A 206 -0.83 -8.98 -12.14
N ILE A 207 -1.20 -8.71 -10.89
CA ILE A 207 -0.66 -7.61 -10.09
C ILE A 207 0.17 -8.18 -8.94
N ASP A 208 1.45 -7.92 -8.97
CA ASP A 208 2.40 -8.34 -7.95
C ASP A 208 2.59 -7.22 -6.92
N VAL A 209 2.13 -7.46 -5.71
CA VAL A 209 2.25 -6.54 -4.56
C VAL A 209 3.48 -6.85 -3.72
N GLY A 210 4.04 -8.06 -3.88
CA GLY A 210 5.20 -8.51 -3.13
C GLY A 210 6.43 -7.64 -3.39
N ILE A 211 7.26 -7.49 -2.36
CA ILE A 211 8.57 -6.84 -2.48
C ILE A 211 9.55 -7.51 -1.52
N HIS A 212 10.54 -8.20 -2.08
CA HIS A 212 11.53 -8.96 -1.33
C HIS A 212 12.94 -8.63 -1.81
N ARG A 213 13.89 -8.57 -0.89
CA ARG A 213 15.31 -8.52 -1.21
C ARG A 213 15.89 -9.91 -1.01
N VAL A 214 16.26 -10.56 -2.11
CA VAL A 214 16.86 -11.90 -2.10
C VAL A 214 18.30 -11.83 -2.59
N GLU A 215 19.15 -12.71 -2.07
CA GLU A 215 20.50 -12.88 -2.56
C GLU A 215 20.50 -13.92 -3.69
N VAL A 216 21.10 -13.57 -4.80
CA VAL A 216 21.26 -14.46 -5.95
C VAL A 216 22.73 -14.52 -6.34
N ASP A 217 23.13 -15.61 -6.95
CA ASP A 217 24.49 -15.76 -7.51
C ASP A 217 24.74 -14.63 -8.54
N ASP A 218 25.90 -13.97 -8.46
CA ASP A 218 26.29 -12.90 -9.38
C ASP A 218 26.92 -13.43 -10.68
N GLY A 219 27.18 -14.75 -10.75
CA GLY A 219 27.85 -15.43 -11.87
C GLY A 219 29.35 -15.35 -11.82
N GLU A 220 29.96 -14.69 -10.83
CA GLU A 220 31.40 -14.50 -10.64
C GLU A 220 31.92 -15.16 -9.34
N GLY A 221 31.07 -16.01 -8.71
CA GLY A 221 31.37 -16.72 -7.47
C GLY A 221 31.03 -15.93 -6.20
N GLY A 222 30.32 -14.81 -6.34
CA GLY A 222 29.78 -13.99 -5.27
C GLY A 222 28.23 -14.00 -5.23
N THR A 223 27.64 -13.15 -4.40
CA THR A 223 26.19 -12.93 -4.35
C THR A 223 25.86 -11.45 -4.53
N LYS A 224 24.77 -11.19 -5.24
CA LYS A 224 24.18 -9.84 -5.35
C LYS A 224 22.74 -9.84 -4.83
N ARG A 225 22.33 -8.71 -4.26
CA ARG A 225 20.94 -8.52 -3.82
C ARG A 225 20.08 -8.02 -4.97
N VAL A 226 18.99 -8.73 -5.22
CA VAL A 226 17.98 -8.33 -6.20
C VAL A 226 16.61 -8.15 -5.51
N THR A 227 15.78 -7.28 -6.09
CA THR A 227 14.42 -7.10 -5.63
C THR A 227 13.51 -7.96 -6.51
N VAL A 228 12.70 -8.81 -5.85
CA VAL A 228 11.71 -9.68 -6.51
C VAL A 228 10.35 -9.51 -5.82
N GLY A 229 9.28 -9.90 -6.52
CA GLY A 229 7.93 -9.93 -5.99
C GLY A 229 7.49 -11.31 -5.48
N ASP A 230 6.18 -11.44 -5.26
CA ASP A 230 5.52 -12.71 -4.97
C ASP A 230 5.33 -13.54 -6.25
N VAL A 231 5.50 -12.93 -7.43
CA VAL A 231 5.35 -13.57 -8.72
C VAL A 231 6.73 -13.92 -9.31
N ASP A 232 6.87 -15.12 -9.85
CA ASP A 232 8.02 -15.47 -10.68
C ASP A 232 7.84 -14.85 -12.07
N ALA A 233 8.31 -13.60 -12.21
CA ALA A 233 8.07 -12.79 -13.40
C ALA A 233 8.62 -13.42 -14.70
N GLU A 234 9.68 -14.22 -14.59
CA GLU A 234 10.29 -14.90 -15.74
C GLU A 234 9.35 -15.96 -16.32
N SER A 235 8.73 -16.77 -15.46
CA SER A 235 7.79 -17.81 -15.90
C SER A 235 6.41 -17.25 -16.25
N VAL A 236 5.92 -16.24 -15.51
CA VAL A 236 4.57 -15.69 -15.64
C VAL A 236 4.46 -14.70 -16.81
N GLY A 237 5.51 -13.93 -17.10
CA GLY A 237 5.48 -12.90 -18.15
C GLY A 237 4.99 -13.40 -19.52
N PRO A 238 5.42 -14.57 -20.02
CA PRO A 238 4.94 -15.11 -21.29
C PRO A 238 3.48 -15.56 -21.32
N VAL A 239 2.86 -15.78 -20.13
CA VAL A 239 1.50 -16.34 -19.98
C VAL A 239 0.48 -15.24 -19.67
N ALA A 240 0.85 -14.27 -18.86
CA ALA A 240 -0.02 -13.18 -18.45
C ALA A 240 -0.31 -12.22 -19.62
N GLY A 241 -1.53 -11.69 -19.67
CA GLY A 241 -1.86 -10.58 -20.57
C GLY A 241 -1.29 -9.25 -20.08
N PHE A 242 -1.14 -9.11 -18.76
CA PHE A 242 -0.46 -8.01 -18.10
C PHE A 242 0.20 -8.51 -16.82
N LEU A 243 1.42 -8.07 -16.56
CA LEU A 243 2.13 -8.32 -15.30
C LEU A 243 2.74 -7.01 -14.80
N SER A 244 2.36 -6.60 -13.58
CA SER A 244 3.02 -5.45 -12.96
C SER A 244 4.46 -5.78 -12.59
N PRO A 245 5.46 -4.93 -12.96
CA PRO A 245 6.86 -5.22 -12.68
C PRO A 245 7.19 -5.06 -11.19
N VAL A 246 8.16 -5.84 -10.71
CA VAL A 246 8.81 -5.64 -9.40
C VAL A 246 10.33 -5.65 -9.62
N PRO A 247 11.02 -4.51 -9.33
CA PRO A 247 10.50 -3.21 -8.91
C PRO A 247 9.84 -2.43 -10.04
N GLY A 248 9.05 -1.39 -9.69
CA GLY A 248 8.52 -0.41 -10.64
C GLY A 248 6.99 -0.43 -10.84
N GLY A 249 6.28 -1.40 -10.27
CA GLY A 249 4.83 -1.52 -10.35
C GLY A 249 4.10 -0.90 -9.15
N VAL A 250 3.58 -1.75 -8.26
CA VAL A 250 2.75 -1.34 -7.11
C VAL A 250 3.48 -0.39 -6.16
N GLY A 251 4.80 -0.58 -5.93
CA GLY A 251 5.55 0.27 -5.00
C GLY A 251 5.48 1.77 -5.34
N PRO A 252 5.96 2.24 -6.50
CA PRO A 252 5.83 3.64 -6.92
C PRO A 252 4.37 4.12 -6.98
N ALA A 253 3.44 3.27 -7.42
CA ALA A 253 2.02 3.61 -7.45
C ALA A 253 1.45 3.85 -6.05
N THR A 254 1.88 3.08 -5.03
CA THR A 254 1.48 3.29 -3.62
C THR A 254 1.93 4.67 -3.11
N VAL A 255 3.14 5.11 -3.45
CA VAL A 255 3.62 6.45 -3.10
C VAL A 255 2.75 7.53 -3.77
N ALA A 256 2.40 7.36 -5.04
CA ALA A 256 1.52 8.30 -5.74
C ALA A 256 0.14 8.37 -5.07
N MET A 257 -0.44 7.24 -4.66
CA MET A 257 -1.73 7.21 -3.96
C MET A 257 -1.67 7.89 -2.58
N LEU A 258 -0.57 7.75 -1.86
CA LEU A 258 -0.38 8.45 -0.60
C LEU A 258 -0.41 9.98 -0.80
N LEU A 259 0.25 10.47 -1.83
CA LEU A 259 0.25 11.90 -2.17
C LEU A 259 -1.12 12.38 -2.67
N GLU A 260 -1.82 11.56 -3.44
CA GLU A 260 -3.21 11.83 -3.84
C GLU A 260 -4.13 11.92 -2.61
N ASN A 261 -4.02 10.99 -1.67
CA ASN A 261 -4.74 11.03 -0.40
C ASN A 261 -4.37 12.28 0.43
N THR A 262 -3.09 12.67 0.45
CA THR A 262 -2.63 13.87 1.16
C THR A 262 -3.30 15.14 0.59
N VAL A 263 -3.36 15.27 -0.72
CA VAL A 263 -4.06 16.37 -1.40
C VAL A 263 -5.57 16.31 -1.11
N ALA A 264 -6.16 15.12 -1.20
CA ALA A 264 -7.59 14.94 -0.92
C ALA A 264 -7.97 15.25 0.55
N ALA A 265 -7.08 14.95 1.50
CA ALA A 265 -7.26 15.34 2.90
C ALA A 265 -7.27 16.86 3.07
N ALA A 266 -6.31 17.56 2.45
CA ALA A 266 -6.25 19.01 2.46
C ALA A 266 -7.48 19.66 1.80
N GLU A 267 -7.97 19.11 0.67
CA GLU A 267 -9.19 19.59 0.02
C GLU A 267 -10.44 19.46 0.90
N ARG A 268 -10.53 18.37 1.70
CA ARG A 268 -11.65 18.13 2.62
C ARG A 268 -11.61 18.99 3.87
N ALA A 269 -10.42 19.46 4.28
CA ALA A 269 -10.25 20.34 5.43
C ALA A 269 -10.66 21.79 5.10
N MET A 270 -10.92 22.11 3.85
CA MET A 270 -11.41 23.44 3.44
C MET A 270 -12.87 23.61 3.86
N PRO A 271 -13.25 24.80 4.37
CA PRO A 271 -14.61 25.14 4.74
C PRO A 271 -15.58 25.17 3.55
#